data_f14ddf1dfe4b59af4053546d94124eee
#
_entry.id   f14ddf1dfe4b59af4053546d94124eee
#
_cell.length_a   1.000
_cell.length_b   1.000
_cell.length_c   1.000
_cell.angle_alpha   90.00
_cell.angle_beta   90.00
_cell.angle_gamma   90.00
#
_symmetry.space_group_name_H-M   'P 1'
#
loop_
_entity.id
_entity.type
_entity.pdbx_description
1 polymer ?
#
loop_
_entity_poly.entity_id
_entity_poly.type
_entity_poly.pdbx_seq_one_letter_code
_entity_poly.pdbx_strand_id
1 'polypeptide(L)'
;MHPQIYVGSVPATGVERRALRALALELRAIFHGARAPEPTAALLHFSAGEGVADSIDLLLLRPAAAIVGAIRAYHGPVEARPGGQWSYRGSGEPIREARDRTPIQHVRVQRDAVRARLDQAAGQLFGAAPETQPFGRMIGALIVVPGTHPESQVSLDITDHREQIKVLGLDELGGLAAMVRRGPQLSEQAMRAIAVDLFGTRLWHVGVRFLFELAAPRFQLRVLADEAREPGERKGGERVLPLVEGESVIGRRRAPQQNERRVTLSGDELISADHALVAYGDDDRVTLRDSSKNGTWLTPPGGVEERVRGERTIVPGTLLRLGMTRLRLERVE
;
A
#
# COMPACT_ATOMS: atom_id res chain seq x y z
N MET A 1 -12.16 20.32 2.14
CA MET A 1 -11.65 20.03 0.77
C MET A 1 -10.85 18.74 0.88
N HIS A 2 -11.04 17.78 -0.03
CA HIS A 2 -10.24 16.55 -0.02
C HIS A 2 -8.88 16.83 -0.66
N PRO A 3 -7.80 16.15 -0.19
CA PRO A 3 -6.53 16.23 -0.86
C PRO A 3 -6.65 15.70 -2.29
N GLN A 4 -6.05 16.40 -3.23
CA GLN A 4 -5.95 15.93 -4.61
C GLN A 4 -4.83 14.89 -4.67
N ILE A 5 -5.16 13.68 -5.10
CA ILE A 5 -4.19 12.59 -5.26
C ILE A 5 -3.78 12.52 -6.72
N TYR A 6 -2.49 12.63 -6.98
CA TYR A 6 -1.88 12.48 -8.30
C TYR A 6 -1.03 11.21 -8.33
N VAL A 7 -1.00 10.52 -9.45
CA VAL A 7 -0.27 9.26 -9.63
C VAL A 7 0.64 9.36 -10.84
N GLY A 8 1.90 9.01 -10.67
CA GLY A 8 2.87 8.95 -11.78
C GLY A 8 2.82 7.60 -12.49
N SER A 9 3.23 6.55 -11.81
CA SER A 9 3.25 5.19 -12.35
C SER A 9 2.64 4.20 -11.35
N VAL A 10 2.44 2.97 -11.79
CA VAL A 10 1.97 1.88 -10.93
C VAL A 10 3.18 1.20 -10.32
N PRO A 11 3.24 1.02 -8.98
CA PRO A 11 4.33 0.29 -8.35
C PRO A 11 4.42 -1.16 -8.85
N ALA A 12 5.64 -1.66 -8.97
CA ALA A 12 5.89 -3.00 -9.46
C ALA A 12 5.34 -4.07 -8.51
N THR A 13 5.53 -3.86 -7.21
CA THR A 13 5.19 -4.87 -6.20
C THR A 13 3.84 -4.59 -5.52
N GLY A 14 3.16 -5.65 -5.08
CA GLY A 14 1.91 -5.50 -4.35
C GLY A 14 2.11 -4.95 -2.95
N VAL A 15 3.27 -5.16 -2.34
CA VAL A 15 3.63 -4.57 -1.04
C VAL A 15 3.65 -3.04 -1.15
N GLU A 16 4.33 -2.52 -2.16
CA GLU A 16 4.37 -1.07 -2.43
C GLU A 16 2.98 -0.52 -2.73
N ARG A 17 2.20 -1.21 -3.59
CA ARG A 17 0.82 -0.80 -3.89
C ARG A 17 -0.05 -0.71 -2.64
N ARG A 18 0.06 -1.68 -1.72
CA ARG A 18 -0.67 -1.67 -0.44
C ARG A 18 -0.22 -0.52 0.46
N ALA A 19 1.09 -0.32 0.58
CA ALA A 19 1.67 0.75 1.38
C ALA A 19 1.22 2.14 0.90
N LEU A 20 1.30 2.39 -0.41
CA LEU A 20 0.85 3.64 -1.01
C LEU A 20 -0.67 3.84 -0.91
N ARG A 21 -1.44 2.77 -0.97
CA ARG A 21 -2.89 2.84 -0.74
C ARG A 21 -3.21 3.20 0.71
N ALA A 22 -2.54 2.57 1.68
CA ALA A 22 -2.68 2.90 3.08
C ALA A 22 -2.35 4.37 3.33
N LEU A 23 -1.26 4.87 2.76
CA LEU A 23 -0.90 6.29 2.80
C LEU A 23 -1.99 7.18 2.22
N ALA A 24 -2.51 6.87 1.04
CA ALA A 24 -3.53 7.69 0.40
C ALA A 24 -4.85 7.72 1.20
N LEU A 25 -5.22 6.62 1.86
CA LEU A 25 -6.38 6.56 2.76
C LEU A 25 -6.15 7.42 4.00
N GLU A 26 -4.96 7.34 4.60
CA GLU A 26 -4.60 8.15 5.76
C GLU A 26 -4.58 9.65 5.43
N LEU A 27 -3.97 10.05 4.32
CA LEU A 27 -4.01 11.44 3.85
C LEU A 27 -5.44 11.95 3.70
N ARG A 28 -6.34 11.13 3.16
CA ARG A 28 -7.75 11.53 3.08
C ARG A 28 -8.39 11.67 4.45
N ALA A 29 -8.11 10.77 5.39
CA ALA A 29 -8.64 10.84 6.75
C ALA A 29 -8.16 12.11 7.47
N ILE A 30 -6.86 12.39 7.41
CA ILE A 30 -6.23 13.56 8.02
C ILE A 30 -6.87 14.88 7.53
N PHE A 31 -7.03 15.01 6.22
CA PHE A 31 -7.49 16.28 5.63
C PHE A 31 -9.01 16.37 5.48
N HIS A 32 -9.75 15.28 5.69
CA HIS A 32 -11.23 15.32 5.60
C HIS A 32 -11.89 16.08 6.75
N GLY A 33 -11.34 16.00 7.96
CA GLY A 33 -11.90 16.58 9.18
C GLY A 33 -11.36 17.97 9.55
N ALA A 34 -10.47 18.56 8.75
CA ALA A 34 -9.84 19.84 9.09
C ALA A 34 -10.86 20.99 9.10
N ARG A 35 -10.91 21.78 10.20
CA ARG A 35 -11.81 22.94 10.33
C ARG A 35 -11.55 24.03 9.29
N ALA A 36 -10.33 24.14 8.79
CA ALA A 36 -9.95 25.04 7.70
C ALA A 36 -9.18 24.20 6.65
N PRO A 37 -9.86 23.70 5.63
CA PRO A 37 -9.23 22.87 4.62
C PRO A 37 -8.31 23.73 3.75
N GLU A 38 -7.00 23.58 3.94
CA GLU A 38 -6.01 24.15 3.03
C GLU A 38 -5.92 23.24 1.79
N PRO A 39 -5.72 23.81 0.59
CA PRO A 39 -5.47 23.02 -0.60
C PRO A 39 -4.26 22.12 -0.36
N THR A 40 -4.39 20.85 -0.73
CA THR A 40 -3.37 19.84 -0.51
C THR A 40 -3.30 18.94 -1.73
N ALA A 41 -2.10 18.73 -2.26
CA ALA A 41 -1.82 17.78 -3.34
C ALA A 41 -0.82 16.72 -2.87
N ALA A 42 -1.12 15.46 -3.13
CA ALA A 42 -0.22 14.35 -2.86
C ALA A 42 0.10 13.63 -4.18
N LEU A 43 1.37 13.66 -4.56
CA LEU A 43 1.87 12.95 -5.73
C LEU A 43 2.43 11.61 -5.24
N LEU A 44 1.95 10.52 -5.84
CA LEU A 44 2.31 9.17 -5.45
C LEU A 44 3.05 8.46 -6.58
N HIS A 45 4.13 7.78 -6.24
CA HIS A 45 4.92 6.91 -7.09
C HIS A 45 5.24 7.52 -8.46
N PHE A 46 6.14 8.48 -8.49
CA PHE A 46 6.52 9.25 -9.68
C PHE A 46 8.04 9.36 -9.83
N SER A 47 8.51 9.74 -10.99
CA SER A 47 9.93 10.01 -11.25
C SER A 47 10.25 11.49 -11.05
N ALA A 48 11.40 11.78 -10.43
CA ALA A 48 11.92 13.13 -10.33
C ALA A 48 12.66 13.61 -11.62
N GLY A 49 12.75 12.77 -12.65
CA GLY A 49 13.36 13.08 -13.93
C GLY A 49 14.51 12.14 -14.30
N GLU A 50 15.15 12.40 -15.45
CA GLU A 50 16.29 11.62 -15.93
C GLU A 50 17.45 11.63 -14.94
N GLY A 51 18.06 10.47 -14.72
CA GLY A 51 19.18 10.28 -13.79
C GLY A 51 18.79 9.94 -12.35
N VAL A 52 17.52 10.09 -11.95
CA VAL A 52 16.98 9.56 -10.70
C VAL A 52 16.37 8.21 -10.99
N ALA A 53 17.12 7.14 -10.73
CA ALA A 53 16.72 5.79 -11.08
C ALA A 53 15.56 5.25 -10.23
N ASP A 54 15.31 5.87 -9.07
CA ASP A 54 14.35 5.38 -8.10
C ASP A 54 13.08 6.24 -8.16
N SER A 55 11.92 5.59 -8.13
CA SER A 55 10.63 6.28 -8.00
C SER A 55 10.52 6.96 -6.64
N ILE A 56 9.87 8.11 -6.62
CA ILE A 56 9.53 8.85 -5.40
C ILE A 56 8.18 8.36 -4.91
N ASP A 57 8.10 7.88 -3.67
CA ASP A 57 6.85 7.32 -3.14
C ASP A 57 5.80 8.40 -2.87
N LEU A 58 6.23 9.55 -2.32
CA LEU A 58 5.35 10.66 -1.94
C LEU A 58 6.02 12.01 -2.16
N LEU A 59 5.28 12.95 -2.74
CA LEU A 59 5.49 14.39 -2.57
C LEU A 59 4.17 14.99 -2.08
N LEU A 60 4.16 15.46 -0.84
CA LEU A 60 3.01 16.17 -0.26
C LEU A 60 3.23 17.66 -0.37
N LEU A 61 2.35 18.36 -1.08
CA LEU A 61 2.35 19.80 -1.28
C LEU A 61 1.19 20.45 -0.54
N ARG A 62 1.50 21.50 0.20
CA ARG A 62 0.55 22.39 0.87
C ARG A 62 0.97 23.85 0.63
N PRO A 63 0.13 24.84 0.94
CA PRO A 63 0.45 26.25 0.67
C PRO A 63 1.82 26.69 1.19
N ALA A 64 2.24 26.22 2.35
CA ALA A 64 3.51 26.60 2.96
C ALA A 64 4.43 25.41 3.26
N ALA A 65 4.23 24.26 2.59
CA ALA A 65 4.99 23.06 2.89
C ALA A 65 5.19 22.17 1.66
N ALA A 66 6.38 21.57 1.56
CA ALA A 66 6.67 20.48 0.65
C ALA A 66 7.41 19.37 1.42
N ILE A 67 6.87 18.16 1.40
CA ILE A 67 7.41 17.00 2.11
C ILE A 67 7.60 15.87 1.10
N VAL A 68 8.85 15.39 0.99
CA VAL A 68 9.16 14.16 0.22
C VAL A 68 9.16 12.99 1.18
N GLY A 69 8.40 11.94 0.88
CA GLY A 69 8.29 10.75 1.72
C GLY A 69 8.74 9.49 0.99
N ALA A 70 9.52 8.64 1.67
CA ALA A 70 9.69 7.24 1.32
C ALA A 70 8.84 6.38 2.27
N ILE A 71 8.12 5.40 1.71
CA ILE A 71 7.20 4.56 2.46
C ILE A 71 7.80 3.17 2.56
N ARG A 72 7.86 2.64 3.79
CA ARG A 72 8.44 1.32 4.03
C ARG A 72 7.54 0.46 4.90
N ALA A 73 7.32 -0.77 4.42
CA ALA A 73 6.70 -1.84 5.19
C ALA A 73 7.77 -2.89 5.48
N TYR A 74 8.12 -3.06 6.74
CA TYR A 74 9.14 -4.01 7.16
C TYR A 74 8.48 -5.33 7.62
N HIS A 75 9.06 -6.45 7.25
CA HIS A 75 8.51 -7.79 7.54
C HIS A 75 8.89 -8.33 8.93
N GLY A 76 9.70 -7.60 9.70
CA GLY A 76 10.13 -7.97 11.03
C GLY A 76 10.49 -6.77 11.89
N PRO A 77 10.86 -7.00 13.16
CA PRO A 77 11.32 -5.93 14.03
C PRO A 77 12.56 -5.26 13.47
N VAL A 78 12.54 -3.92 13.44
CA VAL A 78 13.64 -3.11 12.92
C VAL A 78 14.39 -2.47 14.08
N GLU A 79 15.71 -2.51 14.02
CA GLU A 79 16.60 -1.74 14.87
C GLU A 79 17.35 -0.72 14.02
N ALA A 80 17.20 0.54 14.37
CA ALA A 80 17.88 1.63 13.68
C ALA A 80 18.79 2.35 14.68
N ARG A 81 20.06 2.55 14.30
CA ARG A 81 21.08 3.18 15.14
C ARG A 81 21.41 4.60 14.68
N PRO A 82 21.85 5.46 15.60
CA PRO A 82 22.46 6.72 15.24
C PRO A 82 23.58 6.50 14.21
N GLY A 83 23.63 7.30 13.15
CA GLY A 83 24.57 7.10 12.04
C GLY A 83 24.02 6.32 10.85
N GLY A 84 22.75 5.90 10.90
CA GLY A 84 22.01 5.43 9.73
C GLY A 84 22.14 3.94 9.40
N GLN A 85 22.70 3.13 10.27
CA GLN A 85 22.69 1.68 10.10
C GLN A 85 21.35 1.10 10.56
N TRP A 86 20.65 0.43 9.64
CA TRP A 86 19.37 -0.21 9.87
C TRP A 86 19.50 -1.72 9.69
N SER A 87 18.90 -2.49 10.57
CA SER A 87 18.91 -3.96 10.50
C SER A 87 17.62 -4.55 11.06
N TYR A 88 17.33 -5.80 10.69
CA TYR A 88 16.29 -6.57 11.35
C TYR A 88 16.80 -7.05 12.71
N ARG A 89 16.02 -6.76 13.76
CA ARG A 89 16.34 -7.19 15.12
C ARG A 89 16.31 -8.72 15.21
N GLY A 90 17.30 -9.31 15.82
CA GLY A 90 17.45 -10.76 16.00
C GLY A 90 18.30 -11.42 14.91
N SER A 91 18.12 -11.12 13.63
CA SER A 91 18.99 -11.63 12.58
C SER A 91 20.25 -10.78 12.38
N GLY A 92 20.18 -9.49 12.73
CA GLY A 92 21.24 -8.53 12.40
C GLY A 92 21.36 -8.21 10.90
N GLU A 93 20.47 -8.76 10.08
CA GLU A 93 20.48 -8.54 8.64
C GLU A 93 20.32 -7.05 8.31
N PRO A 94 21.23 -6.46 7.53
CA PRO A 94 21.18 -5.03 7.22
C PRO A 94 20.00 -4.74 6.27
N ILE A 95 19.26 -3.67 6.58
CA ILE A 95 18.24 -3.12 5.70
C ILE A 95 18.89 -2.13 4.75
N ARG A 96 18.81 -2.42 3.46
CA ARG A 96 19.39 -1.61 2.39
C ARG A 96 18.34 -1.25 1.35
N GLU A 97 18.44 -0.04 0.88
CA GLU A 97 17.69 0.49 -0.25
C GLU A 97 18.49 0.36 -1.56
N ALA A 98 17.89 0.77 -2.65
CA ALA A 98 18.56 0.78 -3.94
C ALA A 98 19.94 1.44 -3.87
N ARG A 99 20.91 0.87 -4.58
CA ARG A 99 22.32 1.30 -4.59
C ARG A 99 23.00 1.23 -3.22
N ASP A 100 22.65 0.25 -2.41
CA ASP A 100 23.23 -0.03 -1.09
C ASP A 100 23.12 1.13 -0.08
N ARG A 101 22.11 1.98 -0.22
CA ARG A 101 21.85 3.08 0.70
C ARG A 101 21.13 2.62 1.95
N THR A 102 21.33 3.34 3.06
CA THR A 102 20.43 3.21 4.21
C THR A 102 19.09 3.89 3.90
N PRO A 103 17.99 3.53 4.61
CA PRO A 103 16.69 4.19 4.41
C PRO A 103 16.75 5.72 4.51
N ILE A 104 17.53 6.25 5.45
CA ILE A 104 17.73 7.71 5.61
C ILE A 104 18.48 8.32 4.43
N GLN A 105 19.55 7.68 3.97
CA GLN A 105 20.30 8.15 2.79
C GLN A 105 19.40 8.11 1.53
N HIS A 106 18.54 7.12 1.42
CA HIS A 106 17.61 7.02 0.31
C HIS A 106 16.63 8.20 0.29
N VAL A 107 15.96 8.50 1.43
CA VAL A 107 15.07 9.67 1.55
C VAL A 107 15.79 10.97 1.25
N ARG A 108 17.05 11.11 1.72
CA ARG A 108 17.88 12.30 1.46
C ARG A 108 18.06 12.52 -0.04
N VAL A 109 18.47 11.48 -0.75
CA VAL A 109 18.71 11.56 -2.20
C VAL A 109 17.42 11.88 -2.95
N GLN A 110 16.29 11.25 -2.57
CA GLN A 110 14.98 11.51 -3.17
C GLN A 110 14.55 12.97 -2.94
N ARG A 111 14.66 13.46 -1.69
CA ARG A 111 14.33 14.84 -1.34
C ARG A 111 15.15 15.84 -2.14
N ASP A 112 16.47 15.61 -2.20
CA ASP A 112 17.39 16.54 -2.88
C ASP A 112 17.16 16.58 -4.40
N ALA A 113 16.81 15.44 -5.00
CA ALA A 113 16.45 15.37 -6.41
C ALA A 113 15.14 16.14 -6.71
N VAL A 114 14.11 15.93 -5.88
CA VAL A 114 12.83 16.65 -6.02
C VAL A 114 13.04 18.14 -5.81
N ARG A 115 13.81 18.53 -4.78
CA ARG A 115 14.15 19.93 -4.49
C ARG A 115 14.85 20.59 -5.67
N ALA A 116 15.89 19.98 -6.20
CA ALA A 116 16.63 20.52 -7.34
C ALA A 116 15.70 20.76 -8.55
N ARG A 117 14.79 19.82 -8.81
CA ARG A 117 13.83 19.95 -9.91
C ARG A 117 12.83 21.08 -9.69
N LEU A 118 12.35 21.25 -8.46
CA LEU A 118 11.43 22.31 -8.09
C LEU A 118 12.10 23.68 -8.11
N ASP A 119 13.33 23.81 -7.57
CA ASP A 119 14.10 25.05 -7.60
C ASP A 119 14.43 25.48 -9.04
N GLN A 120 14.76 24.52 -9.91
CA GLN A 120 14.98 24.77 -11.34
C GLN A 120 13.72 25.32 -12.03
N ALA A 121 12.55 24.82 -11.65
CA ALA A 121 11.26 25.25 -12.21
C ALA A 121 10.67 26.49 -11.52
N ALA A 122 11.27 26.99 -10.43
CA ALA A 122 10.70 28.04 -9.58
C ALA A 122 10.45 29.35 -10.36
N GLY A 123 11.31 29.69 -11.31
CA GLY A 123 11.12 30.87 -12.18
C GLY A 123 9.83 30.78 -13.00
N GLN A 124 9.53 29.62 -13.54
CA GLN A 124 8.30 29.37 -14.32
C GLN A 124 7.06 29.28 -13.43
N LEU A 125 7.19 28.67 -12.24
CA LEU A 125 6.09 28.44 -11.33
C LEU A 125 5.67 29.71 -10.55
N PHE A 126 6.61 30.57 -10.22
CA PHE A 126 6.40 31.69 -9.28
C PHE A 126 6.94 33.04 -9.79
N GLY A 127 7.58 33.06 -10.96
CA GLY A 127 8.35 34.25 -11.38
C GLY A 127 9.50 34.58 -10.42
N ALA A 128 9.94 33.61 -9.60
CA ALA A 128 10.99 33.82 -8.61
C ALA A 128 12.36 33.97 -9.27
N ALA A 129 13.21 34.83 -8.69
CA ALA A 129 14.60 34.92 -9.12
C ALA A 129 15.31 33.58 -8.85
N PRO A 130 16.18 33.10 -9.76
CA PRO A 130 16.87 31.80 -9.62
C PRO A 130 17.65 31.62 -8.33
N GLU A 131 18.05 32.74 -7.70
CA GLU A 131 18.90 32.76 -6.50
C GLU A 131 18.11 32.45 -5.20
N THR A 132 16.78 32.46 -5.22
CA THR A 132 15.99 32.40 -3.99
C THR A 132 15.82 31.00 -3.39
N GLN A 133 16.08 29.92 -4.15
CA GLN A 133 15.91 28.52 -3.74
C GLN A 133 14.65 28.32 -2.86
N PRO A 134 13.45 28.57 -3.37
CA PRO A 134 12.23 28.62 -2.55
C PRO A 134 11.92 27.30 -1.84
N PHE A 135 12.46 26.18 -2.34
CA PHE A 135 12.31 24.86 -1.75
C PHE A 135 13.49 24.42 -0.87
N GLY A 136 14.42 25.32 -0.55
CA GLY A 136 15.61 25.01 0.25
C GLY A 136 15.31 24.44 1.65
N ARG A 137 14.07 24.62 2.16
CA ARG A 137 13.60 24.08 3.46
C ARG A 137 12.67 22.90 3.33
N MET A 138 12.71 22.17 2.21
CA MET A 138 11.93 20.96 2.01
C MET A 138 12.31 19.89 3.02
N ILE A 139 11.31 19.18 3.55
CA ILE A 139 11.50 18.11 4.52
C ILE A 139 11.48 16.75 3.83
N GLY A 140 12.38 15.87 4.24
CA GLY A 140 12.33 14.44 3.95
C GLY A 140 11.64 13.68 5.08
N ALA A 141 10.84 12.67 4.74
CA ALA A 141 10.20 11.78 5.70
C ALA A 141 10.41 10.32 5.30
N LEU A 142 10.83 9.50 6.25
CA LEU A 142 10.72 8.06 6.15
C LEU A 142 9.46 7.64 6.89
N ILE A 143 8.47 7.17 6.14
CA ILE A 143 7.16 6.82 6.67
C ILE A 143 7.09 5.30 6.81
N VAL A 144 6.90 4.83 8.04
CA VAL A 144 6.77 3.41 8.36
C VAL A 144 5.28 3.07 8.41
N VAL A 145 4.87 2.14 7.58
CA VAL A 145 3.45 1.71 7.49
C VAL A 145 3.09 0.81 8.67
N PRO A 146 1.89 0.93 9.25
CA PRO A 146 1.38 0.00 10.25
C PRO A 146 1.45 -1.46 9.78
N GLY A 147 1.90 -2.35 10.65
CA GLY A 147 2.26 -3.74 10.34
C GLY A 147 3.77 -3.98 10.44
N THR A 148 4.56 -2.94 10.53
CA THR A 148 5.91 -3.02 11.08
C THR A 148 5.81 -3.60 12.48
N HIS A 149 6.60 -4.62 12.74
CA HIS A 149 6.52 -5.40 13.98
C HIS A 149 6.52 -4.51 15.22
N PRO A 150 5.62 -4.69 16.20
CA PRO A 150 5.48 -3.80 17.36
C PRO A 150 6.73 -3.71 18.22
N GLU A 151 7.65 -4.67 18.09
CA GLU A 151 8.95 -4.66 18.78
C GLU A 151 10.02 -3.85 18.07
N SER A 152 9.71 -3.19 16.96
CA SER A 152 10.67 -2.33 16.27
C SER A 152 11.12 -1.19 17.17
N GLN A 153 12.42 -0.99 17.26
CA GLN A 153 13.05 0.11 17.98
C GLN A 153 13.73 1.03 16.98
N VAL A 154 13.02 2.10 16.64
CA VAL A 154 13.61 3.20 15.91
C VAL A 154 13.91 4.30 16.91
N SER A 155 15.20 4.53 17.20
CA SER A 155 15.57 5.58 18.12
C SER A 155 15.17 6.95 17.55
N LEU A 156 14.51 7.77 18.36
CA LEU A 156 14.16 9.15 18.01
C LEU A 156 15.36 10.02 17.65
N ASP A 157 16.56 9.62 18.10
CA ASP A 157 17.83 10.29 17.77
C ASP A 157 18.23 10.14 16.31
N ILE A 158 17.55 9.30 15.53
CA ILE A 158 17.77 9.11 14.09
C ILE A 158 17.22 10.29 13.28
N THR A 159 16.34 11.07 13.87
CA THR A 159 15.89 12.30 13.24
C THR A 159 17.06 13.24 13.03
N ASP A 160 17.52 13.37 11.80
CA ASP A 160 18.59 14.31 11.46
C ASP A 160 18.01 15.73 11.40
N HIS A 161 18.09 16.43 12.52
CA HIS A 161 17.61 17.80 12.63
C HIS A 161 18.34 18.77 11.69
N ARG A 162 19.60 18.49 11.37
CA ARG A 162 20.40 19.32 10.45
C ARG A 162 19.93 19.16 9.01
N GLU A 163 19.58 17.94 8.65
CA GLU A 163 19.18 17.61 7.30
C GLU A 163 17.66 17.60 7.08
N GLN A 164 16.87 17.93 8.09
CA GLN A 164 15.42 18.00 8.00
C GLN A 164 14.77 16.67 7.54
N ILE A 165 15.30 15.53 7.99
CA ILE A 165 14.72 14.22 7.76
C ILE A 165 14.05 13.73 9.03
N LYS A 166 12.83 13.22 8.89
CA LYS A 166 12.01 12.67 9.98
C LYS A 166 11.73 11.20 9.72
N VAL A 167 11.74 10.42 10.78
CA VAL A 167 11.21 9.05 10.78
C VAL A 167 9.93 9.06 11.56
N LEU A 168 8.84 8.56 10.99
CA LEU A 168 7.51 8.61 11.60
C LEU A 168 6.65 7.44 11.17
N GLY A 169 5.67 7.12 11.98
CA GLY A 169 4.58 6.22 11.61
C GLY A 169 3.62 6.90 10.63
N LEU A 170 2.83 6.09 9.96
CA LEU A 170 1.83 6.60 9.01
C LEU A 170 0.80 7.53 9.69
N ASP A 171 0.40 7.21 10.91
CA ASP A 171 -0.51 7.97 11.76
C ASP A 171 0.05 9.32 12.24
N GLU A 172 1.38 9.49 12.27
CA GLU A 172 2.05 10.73 12.66
C GLU A 172 2.18 11.73 11.50
N LEU A 173 1.91 11.31 10.26
CA LEU A 173 2.05 12.15 9.06
C LEU A 173 1.20 13.42 9.15
N GLY A 174 0.00 13.32 9.75
CA GLY A 174 -0.88 14.48 9.98
C GLY A 174 -0.24 15.53 10.85
N GLY A 175 0.40 15.14 11.93
CA GLY A 175 1.14 16.02 12.83
C GLY A 175 2.31 16.71 12.11
N LEU A 176 3.11 15.96 11.36
CA LEU A 176 4.18 16.54 10.55
C LEU A 176 3.64 17.56 9.54
N ALA A 177 2.61 17.21 8.79
CA ALA A 177 2.00 18.08 7.79
C ALA A 177 1.44 19.37 8.39
N ALA A 178 0.95 19.33 9.64
CA ALA A 178 0.44 20.52 10.35
C ALA A 178 1.56 21.43 10.85
N MET A 179 2.70 20.86 11.27
CA MET A 179 3.81 21.62 11.84
C MET A 179 4.70 22.29 10.78
N VAL A 180 4.76 21.75 9.58
CA VAL A 180 5.62 22.28 8.51
C VAL A 180 4.96 23.49 7.87
N ARG A 181 5.53 24.68 8.10
CA ARG A 181 5.05 25.95 7.54
C ARG A 181 6.23 26.81 7.03
N ARG A 182 7.16 26.20 6.31
CA ARG A 182 8.43 26.85 5.95
C ARG A 182 8.76 26.79 4.45
N GLY A 183 7.77 26.50 3.61
CA GLY A 183 7.93 26.48 2.15
C GLY A 183 7.47 27.75 1.46
N PRO A 184 7.59 27.83 0.13
CA PRO A 184 7.01 28.88 -0.67
C PRO A 184 5.48 28.83 -0.55
N GLN A 185 4.82 29.98 -0.75
CA GLN A 185 3.34 30.03 -0.77
C GLN A 185 2.85 29.42 -2.09
N LEU A 186 2.42 28.15 -2.02
CA LEU A 186 1.91 27.43 -3.16
C LEU A 186 0.41 27.66 -3.32
N SER A 187 0.00 28.23 -4.45
CA SER A 187 -1.41 28.22 -4.86
C SER A 187 -1.83 26.81 -5.32
N GLU A 188 -3.13 26.54 -5.36
CA GLU A 188 -3.66 25.29 -5.91
C GLU A 188 -3.23 25.08 -7.37
N GLN A 189 -3.22 26.17 -8.15
CA GLN A 189 -2.74 26.14 -9.54
C GLN A 189 -1.25 25.77 -9.62
N ALA A 190 -0.40 26.32 -8.75
CA ALA A 190 1.01 25.98 -8.70
C ALA A 190 1.22 24.52 -8.30
N MET A 191 0.48 24.00 -7.32
CA MET A 191 0.55 22.57 -6.94
C MET A 191 0.14 21.66 -8.09
N ARG A 192 -0.90 22.05 -8.84
CA ARG A 192 -1.32 21.30 -10.05
C ARG A 192 -0.26 21.35 -11.15
N ALA A 193 0.33 22.50 -11.41
CA ALA A 193 1.40 22.64 -12.40
C ALA A 193 2.63 21.78 -12.00
N ILE A 194 3.00 21.78 -10.72
CA ILE A 194 4.05 20.88 -10.20
C ILE A 194 3.68 19.43 -10.47
N ALA A 195 2.45 19.02 -10.16
CA ALA A 195 2.04 17.63 -10.31
C ALA A 195 2.00 17.19 -11.77
N VAL A 196 1.32 17.95 -12.63
CA VAL A 196 1.01 17.55 -13.99
C VAL A 196 2.13 17.92 -14.95
N ASP A 197 2.55 19.20 -14.94
CA ASP A 197 3.45 19.71 -15.97
C ASP A 197 4.91 19.40 -15.66
N LEU A 198 5.31 19.45 -14.35
CA LEU A 198 6.69 19.22 -13.95
C LEU A 198 6.99 17.72 -13.74
N PHE A 199 6.11 16.99 -13.06
CA PHE A 199 6.36 15.57 -12.72
C PHE A 199 5.55 14.58 -13.56
N GLY A 200 4.73 15.04 -14.52
CA GLY A 200 4.00 14.17 -15.44
C GLY A 200 2.97 13.25 -14.79
N THR A 201 2.50 13.60 -13.58
CA THR A 201 1.54 12.80 -12.86
C THR A 201 0.11 13.08 -13.32
N ARG A 202 -0.81 12.16 -13.02
CA ARG A 202 -2.23 12.27 -13.41
C ARG A 202 -3.11 12.32 -12.18
N LEU A 203 -4.11 13.20 -12.19
CA LEU A 203 -5.09 13.27 -11.10
C LEU A 203 -5.89 11.97 -11.03
N TRP A 204 -5.96 11.39 -9.84
CA TRP A 204 -6.73 10.19 -9.56
C TRP A 204 -8.19 10.53 -9.26
N HIS A 205 -9.09 10.20 -10.16
CA HIS A 205 -10.53 10.54 -10.07
C HIS A 205 -11.38 9.45 -9.40
N VAL A 206 -10.86 8.23 -9.31
CA VAL A 206 -11.56 7.09 -8.71
C VAL A 206 -11.34 7.09 -7.19
N GLY A 207 -12.23 6.43 -6.43
CA GLY A 207 -12.04 6.33 -4.98
C GLY A 207 -10.67 5.76 -4.60
N VAL A 208 -10.02 6.32 -3.57
CA VAL A 208 -8.66 5.93 -3.15
C VAL A 208 -8.55 4.45 -2.80
N ARG A 209 -9.64 3.83 -2.34
CA ARG A 209 -9.71 2.38 -2.10
C ARG A 209 -9.38 1.52 -3.32
N PHE A 210 -9.50 2.09 -4.53
CA PHE A 210 -9.16 1.41 -5.79
C PHE A 210 -7.80 1.83 -6.35
N LEU A 211 -7.03 2.61 -5.59
CA LEU A 211 -5.72 3.07 -6.01
C LEU A 211 -4.81 1.85 -6.24
N PHE A 212 -4.27 1.74 -7.46
CA PHE A 212 -3.44 0.63 -7.93
C PHE A 212 -4.13 -0.76 -7.94
N GLU A 213 -5.45 -0.83 -7.87
CA GLU A 213 -6.18 -2.11 -7.92
C GLU A 213 -6.32 -2.74 -9.32
N LEU A 214 -5.84 -2.10 -10.35
CA LEU A 214 -6.02 -2.53 -11.75
C LEU A 214 -5.06 -3.67 -12.19
N ALA A 215 -4.37 -4.34 -11.28
CA ALA A 215 -3.80 -5.64 -11.62
C ALA A 215 -4.96 -6.64 -11.78
N ALA A 216 -5.11 -7.22 -12.96
CA ALA A 216 -6.04 -8.33 -13.16
C ALA A 216 -5.79 -9.40 -12.09
N PRO A 217 -6.83 -9.99 -11.50
CA PRO A 217 -6.65 -11.02 -10.49
C PRO A 217 -5.83 -12.16 -11.11
N ARG A 218 -4.73 -12.53 -10.48
CA ARG A 218 -3.88 -13.64 -10.95
C ARG A 218 -4.45 -15.00 -10.56
N PHE A 219 -5.32 -15.01 -9.55
CA PHE A 219 -5.97 -16.21 -9.03
C PHE A 219 -7.46 -15.98 -8.85
N GLN A 220 -8.21 -17.06 -8.93
CA GLN A 220 -9.65 -17.08 -8.71
C GLN A 220 -10.06 -18.37 -8.02
N LEU A 221 -11.19 -18.32 -7.34
CA LEU A 221 -11.88 -19.50 -6.80
C LEU A 221 -13.09 -19.81 -7.67
N ARG A 222 -13.11 -20.97 -8.29
CA ARG A 222 -14.26 -21.46 -9.03
C ARG A 222 -15.14 -22.29 -8.10
N VAL A 223 -16.38 -21.90 -7.93
CA VAL A 223 -17.38 -22.70 -7.21
C VAL A 223 -17.76 -23.89 -8.10
N LEU A 224 -17.53 -25.10 -7.62
CA LEU A 224 -17.90 -26.30 -8.34
C LEU A 224 -19.37 -26.61 -8.10
N ALA A 225 -20.07 -26.98 -9.17
CA ALA A 225 -21.44 -27.47 -9.05
C ALA A 225 -21.45 -28.76 -8.22
N ASP A 226 -22.40 -28.89 -7.31
CA ASP A 226 -22.59 -30.12 -6.54
C ASP A 226 -23.15 -31.20 -7.47
N GLU A 227 -22.37 -32.23 -7.76
CA GLU A 227 -22.77 -33.34 -8.61
C GLU A 227 -23.90 -34.19 -7.96
N ALA A 228 -24.19 -33.96 -6.68
CA ALA A 228 -25.16 -34.74 -5.89
C ALA A 228 -26.60 -34.15 -5.87
N ARG A 229 -26.85 -33.03 -6.60
CA ARG A 229 -28.19 -32.44 -6.65
C ARG A 229 -29.06 -33.08 -7.72
N GLU A 230 -30.29 -33.39 -7.35
CA GLU A 230 -31.29 -33.98 -8.25
C GLU A 230 -31.59 -33.08 -9.48
N PRO A 231 -31.94 -33.71 -10.64
CA PRO A 231 -32.23 -32.97 -11.86
C PRO A 231 -33.59 -32.25 -11.70
N GLY A 232 -33.55 -30.95 -11.40
CA GLY A 232 -34.73 -30.10 -11.23
C GLY A 232 -34.48 -28.84 -10.40
N GLU A 233 -33.49 -28.80 -9.55
CA GLU A 233 -33.11 -27.59 -8.85
C GLU A 233 -32.30 -26.65 -9.78
N ARG A 234 -32.66 -25.34 -9.76
CA ARG A 234 -32.06 -24.32 -10.59
C ARG A 234 -30.54 -24.46 -10.56
N LYS A 235 -29.94 -24.67 -11.74
CA LYS A 235 -28.50 -24.66 -11.97
C LYS A 235 -27.94 -23.34 -11.39
N GLY A 236 -27.37 -23.41 -10.22
CA GLY A 236 -26.46 -22.35 -9.77
C GLY A 236 -25.32 -22.34 -10.78
N GLY A 237 -25.33 -21.34 -11.69
CA GLY A 237 -24.32 -21.24 -12.71
C GLY A 237 -22.94 -21.28 -12.10
N GLU A 238 -22.00 -21.85 -12.82
CA GLU A 238 -20.58 -21.86 -12.49
C GLU A 238 -20.15 -20.43 -12.08
N ARG A 239 -19.77 -20.30 -10.81
CA ARG A 239 -19.46 -18.98 -10.25
C ARG A 239 -17.98 -18.86 -10.04
N VAL A 240 -17.39 -17.86 -10.64
CA VAL A 240 -15.98 -17.51 -10.48
C VAL A 240 -15.87 -16.33 -9.53
N LEU A 241 -14.98 -16.45 -8.55
CA LEU A 241 -14.75 -15.48 -7.49
C LEU A 241 -13.28 -15.03 -7.58
N PRO A 242 -13.00 -13.86 -8.16
CA PRO A 242 -11.63 -13.40 -8.28
C PRO A 242 -11.01 -13.15 -6.90
N LEU A 243 -9.78 -13.57 -6.72
CA LEU A 243 -8.97 -13.24 -5.55
C LEU A 243 -8.20 -11.96 -5.84
N VAL A 244 -8.28 -11.02 -4.92
CA VAL A 244 -7.50 -9.79 -4.98
C VAL A 244 -6.21 -9.99 -4.21
N GLU A 245 -5.10 -9.46 -4.73
CA GLU A 245 -3.80 -9.53 -4.07
C GLU A 245 -3.88 -9.02 -2.62
N GLY A 246 -3.22 -9.71 -1.70
CA GLY A 246 -3.32 -9.55 -0.26
C GLY A 246 -4.30 -10.54 0.37
N GLU A 247 -4.83 -10.21 1.53
CA GLU A 247 -5.74 -11.08 2.28
C GLU A 247 -7.20 -10.91 1.84
N SER A 248 -7.91 -12.02 1.71
CA SER A 248 -9.35 -12.08 1.45
C SER A 248 -10.02 -13.06 2.41
N VAL A 249 -11.09 -12.65 3.06
CA VAL A 249 -11.88 -13.53 3.93
C VAL A 249 -12.92 -14.29 3.10
N ILE A 250 -12.92 -15.59 3.19
CA ILE A 250 -13.94 -16.44 2.60
C ILE A 250 -14.99 -16.76 3.68
N GLY A 251 -16.26 -16.56 3.40
CA GLY A 251 -17.30 -16.87 4.39
C GLY A 251 -18.72 -16.51 3.94
N ARG A 252 -19.69 -16.69 4.85
CA ARG A 252 -21.07 -16.29 4.61
C ARG A 252 -21.19 -14.76 4.56
N ARG A 253 -22.29 -14.30 3.96
CA ARG A 253 -22.60 -12.88 3.89
C ARG A 253 -22.79 -12.30 5.31
N ARG A 254 -22.01 -11.26 5.62
CA ARG A 254 -22.21 -10.34 6.75
C ARG A 254 -21.84 -8.92 6.32
N ALA A 255 -22.12 -7.95 7.15
CA ALA A 255 -21.63 -6.58 6.91
C ALA A 255 -20.08 -6.60 6.84
N PRO A 256 -19.47 -6.06 5.79
CA PRO A 256 -18.00 -5.99 5.69
C PRO A 256 -17.48 -5.09 6.81
N GLN A 257 -16.35 -5.49 7.40
CA GLN A 257 -15.58 -4.61 8.27
C GLN A 257 -14.80 -3.60 7.40
N GLN A 258 -14.40 -2.51 8.01
CA GLN A 258 -13.63 -1.47 7.30
C GLN A 258 -12.37 -2.09 6.66
N ASN A 259 -12.18 -1.89 5.36
CA ASN A 259 -11.08 -2.43 4.55
C ASN A 259 -11.05 -3.96 4.35
N GLU A 260 -12.08 -4.69 4.72
CA GLU A 260 -12.14 -6.14 4.51
C GLU A 260 -12.44 -6.48 3.05
N ARG A 261 -11.63 -7.38 2.49
CA ARG A 261 -11.91 -8.03 1.21
C ARG A 261 -12.59 -9.36 1.48
N ARG A 262 -13.75 -9.56 0.88
CA ARG A 262 -14.57 -10.73 1.17
C ARG A 262 -15.01 -11.47 -0.07
N VAL A 263 -14.74 -12.76 -0.06
CA VAL A 263 -15.30 -13.74 -0.98
C VAL A 263 -16.56 -14.32 -0.30
N THR A 264 -17.73 -13.86 -0.75
CA THR A 264 -19.00 -14.26 -0.13
C THR A 264 -19.54 -15.52 -0.75
N LEU A 265 -19.76 -16.54 0.07
CA LEU A 265 -20.46 -17.77 -0.26
C LEU A 265 -21.88 -17.74 0.32
N SER A 266 -22.85 -18.20 -0.43
CA SER A 266 -24.27 -18.23 -0.02
C SER A 266 -24.87 -19.60 -0.23
N GLY A 267 -25.88 -19.95 0.58
CA GLY A 267 -26.64 -21.20 0.42
C GLY A 267 -26.09 -22.40 1.19
N ASP A 268 -25.05 -22.21 2.02
CA ASP A 268 -24.49 -23.28 2.84
C ASP A 268 -24.36 -22.80 4.29
N GLU A 269 -25.21 -23.33 5.18
CA GLU A 269 -25.24 -22.94 6.59
C GLU A 269 -24.03 -23.44 7.40
N LEU A 270 -23.32 -24.44 6.90
CA LEU A 270 -22.11 -24.97 7.53
C LEU A 270 -20.89 -24.05 7.37
N ILE A 271 -20.98 -23.06 6.47
CA ILE A 271 -19.93 -22.06 6.29
C ILE A 271 -20.05 -21.00 7.38
N SER A 272 -18.98 -20.77 8.13
CA SER A 272 -18.90 -19.69 9.12
C SER A 272 -18.94 -18.31 8.47
N ALA A 273 -19.30 -17.27 9.22
CA ALA A 273 -19.25 -15.90 8.72
C ALA A 273 -17.83 -15.54 8.22
N ASP A 274 -16.81 -15.88 9.00
CA ASP A 274 -15.38 -15.82 8.64
C ASP A 274 -14.86 -17.25 8.67
N HIS A 275 -14.92 -17.92 7.52
CA HIS A 275 -14.63 -19.36 7.46
C HIS A 275 -13.14 -19.62 7.23
N ALA A 276 -12.55 -18.96 6.27
CA ALA A 276 -11.13 -19.09 5.96
C ALA A 276 -10.56 -17.75 5.49
N LEU A 277 -9.26 -17.60 5.67
CA LEU A 277 -8.48 -16.50 5.11
C LEU A 277 -7.63 -17.05 3.97
N VAL A 278 -7.72 -16.45 2.81
CA VAL A 278 -6.84 -16.74 1.68
C VAL A 278 -6.03 -15.50 1.35
N ALA A 279 -4.74 -15.67 1.15
CA ALA A 279 -3.85 -14.57 0.80
C ALA A 279 -2.91 -14.96 -0.32
N TYR A 280 -2.56 -14.00 -1.20
CA TYR A 280 -1.43 -14.15 -2.11
C TYR A 280 -0.71 -12.81 -2.31
N GLY A 281 0.57 -12.90 -2.59
CA GLY A 281 1.44 -11.75 -2.79
C GLY A 281 2.16 -11.80 -4.14
N ASP A 282 3.24 -11.05 -4.25
CA ASP A 282 4.03 -10.89 -5.47
C ASP A 282 4.76 -12.17 -5.89
N ASP A 283 5.05 -13.05 -4.95
CA ASP A 283 5.73 -14.34 -5.16
C ASP A 283 4.83 -15.43 -5.77
N ASP A 284 3.60 -15.09 -6.17
CA ASP A 284 2.58 -16.03 -6.67
C ASP A 284 2.25 -17.17 -5.69
N ARG A 285 2.66 -17.03 -4.43
CA ARG A 285 2.36 -18.00 -3.39
C ARG A 285 0.99 -17.70 -2.80
N VAL A 286 0.07 -18.66 -2.91
CA VAL A 286 -1.24 -18.57 -2.30
C VAL A 286 -1.21 -19.31 -0.97
N THR A 287 -1.63 -18.65 0.12
CA THR A 287 -1.77 -19.26 1.44
C THR A 287 -3.21 -19.31 1.87
N LEU A 288 -3.58 -20.31 2.66
CA LEU A 288 -4.90 -20.53 3.22
C LEU A 288 -4.79 -20.82 4.73
N ARG A 289 -5.60 -20.13 5.53
CA ARG A 289 -5.74 -20.36 6.96
C ARG A 289 -7.20 -20.58 7.33
N ASP A 290 -7.49 -21.67 8.05
CA ASP A 290 -8.83 -21.96 8.57
C ASP A 290 -9.12 -21.13 9.82
N SER A 291 -10.29 -20.53 9.88
CA SER A 291 -10.81 -19.80 11.04
C SER A 291 -12.25 -20.23 11.39
N SER A 292 -12.70 -21.32 10.79
CA SER A 292 -14.08 -21.79 10.89
C SER A 292 -14.35 -22.64 12.13
N LYS A 293 -15.65 -22.80 12.45
CA LYS A 293 -16.10 -23.76 13.47
C LYS A 293 -16.07 -25.21 12.97
N ASN A 294 -16.37 -25.42 11.69
CA ASN A 294 -16.57 -26.76 11.10
C ASN A 294 -15.32 -27.29 10.39
N GLY A 295 -14.32 -26.47 10.18
CA GLY A 295 -13.09 -26.81 9.49
C GLY A 295 -13.15 -26.56 7.99
N THR A 296 -11.98 -26.27 7.42
CA THR A 296 -11.71 -26.21 5.99
C THR A 296 -10.91 -27.45 5.61
N TRP A 297 -11.23 -28.03 4.48
CA TRP A 297 -10.55 -29.19 3.92
C TRP A 297 -9.93 -28.82 2.59
N LEU A 298 -8.77 -29.38 2.30
CA LEU A 298 -8.10 -29.19 1.02
C LEU A 298 -7.71 -30.52 0.40
N THR A 299 -7.74 -30.59 -0.93
CA THR A 299 -7.24 -31.71 -1.71
C THR A 299 -6.25 -31.13 -2.72
N PRO A 300 -4.93 -31.34 -2.53
CA PRO A 300 -3.94 -30.95 -3.52
C PRO A 300 -4.16 -31.69 -4.85
N PRO A 301 -3.67 -31.17 -5.98
CA PRO A 301 -3.72 -31.88 -7.25
C PRO A 301 -3.09 -33.29 -7.13
N GLY A 302 -3.85 -34.33 -7.44
CA GLY A 302 -3.42 -35.72 -7.32
C GLY A 302 -3.25 -36.25 -5.88
N GLY A 303 -3.60 -35.46 -4.86
CA GLY A 303 -3.49 -35.83 -3.45
C GLY A 303 -4.80 -36.29 -2.85
N VAL A 304 -4.80 -36.49 -1.54
CA VAL A 304 -5.96 -36.87 -0.75
C VAL A 304 -6.50 -35.67 0.04
N GLU A 305 -7.77 -35.70 0.39
CA GLU A 305 -8.40 -34.65 1.20
C GLU A 305 -7.82 -34.65 2.62
N GLU A 306 -7.36 -33.52 3.08
CA GLU A 306 -6.85 -33.31 4.43
C GLU A 306 -7.46 -32.05 5.07
N ARG A 307 -7.59 -32.05 6.41
CA ARG A 307 -8.07 -30.88 7.15
C ARG A 307 -6.96 -29.85 7.29
N VAL A 308 -7.29 -28.59 7.00
CA VAL A 308 -6.35 -27.45 7.18
C VAL A 308 -6.06 -27.28 8.66
N ARG A 309 -4.76 -27.27 9.00
CA ARG A 309 -4.24 -26.95 10.34
C ARG A 309 -3.21 -25.85 10.19
N GLY A 310 -3.46 -24.71 10.85
CA GLY A 310 -2.61 -23.53 10.71
C GLY A 310 -2.71 -22.90 9.32
N GLU A 311 -1.61 -22.33 8.85
CA GLU A 311 -1.48 -21.78 7.51
C GLU A 311 -0.90 -22.83 6.55
N ARG A 312 -1.48 -22.94 5.36
CA ARG A 312 -1.08 -23.86 4.32
C ARG A 312 -0.86 -23.13 3.00
N THR A 313 0.23 -23.45 2.32
CA THR A 313 0.40 -23.03 0.93
C THR A 313 -0.41 -23.94 0.02
N ILE A 314 -1.16 -23.31 -0.91
CA ILE A 314 -1.97 -24.00 -1.90
C ILE A 314 -1.56 -23.59 -3.30
N VAL A 315 -1.72 -24.49 -4.26
CA VAL A 315 -1.35 -24.28 -5.67
C VAL A 315 -2.57 -24.35 -6.58
N PRO A 316 -2.54 -23.77 -7.78
CA PRO A 316 -3.62 -23.93 -8.76
C PRO A 316 -3.99 -25.41 -8.97
N GLY A 317 -5.28 -25.69 -9.09
CA GLY A 317 -5.84 -27.03 -9.12
C GLY A 317 -6.23 -27.60 -7.75
N THR A 318 -5.78 -27.01 -6.63
CA THR A 318 -6.21 -27.42 -5.28
C THR A 318 -7.71 -27.24 -5.12
N LEU A 319 -8.38 -28.27 -4.62
CA LEU A 319 -9.77 -28.22 -4.21
C LEU A 319 -9.87 -27.84 -2.75
N LEU A 320 -10.78 -26.93 -2.44
CA LEU A 320 -11.12 -26.49 -1.10
C LEU A 320 -12.56 -26.92 -0.80
N ARG A 321 -12.82 -27.48 0.37
CA ARG A 321 -14.17 -27.79 0.84
C ARG A 321 -14.44 -27.03 2.13
N LEU A 322 -15.49 -26.20 2.08
CA LEU A 322 -15.98 -25.38 3.19
C LEU A 322 -17.45 -25.76 3.41
N GLY A 323 -17.74 -26.49 4.48
CA GLY A 323 -19.06 -27.12 4.64
C GLY A 323 -19.33 -28.08 3.49
N MET A 324 -20.42 -27.84 2.77
CA MET A 324 -20.81 -28.60 1.56
C MET A 324 -20.28 -27.97 0.26
N THR A 325 -19.80 -26.73 0.33
CA THR A 325 -19.35 -25.98 -0.84
C THR A 325 -17.93 -26.40 -1.23
N ARG A 326 -17.73 -26.73 -2.51
CA ARG A 326 -16.43 -27.04 -3.09
C ARG A 326 -15.96 -25.91 -3.99
N LEU A 327 -14.71 -25.52 -3.83
CA LEU A 327 -14.05 -24.49 -4.61
C LEU A 327 -12.77 -25.06 -5.24
N ARG A 328 -12.42 -24.60 -6.42
CA ARG A 328 -11.13 -24.90 -7.05
C ARG A 328 -10.32 -23.60 -7.15
N LEU A 329 -9.08 -23.63 -6.69
CA LEU A 329 -8.13 -22.55 -6.94
C LEU A 329 -7.64 -22.64 -8.40
N GLU A 330 -7.76 -21.58 -9.14
CA GLU A 330 -7.32 -21.48 -10.53
C GLU A 330 -6.42 -20.26 -10.71
N ARG A 331 -5.47 -20.37 -11.64
CA ARG A 331 -4.74 -19.21 -12.17
C ARG A 331 -5.57 -18.56 -13.27
N VAL A 332 -5.65 -17.24 -13.26
CA VAL A 332 -6.27 -16.49 -14.37
C VAL A 332 -5.19 -16.33 -15.44
N GLU A 333 -5.49 -16.76 -16.65
CA GLU A 333 -4.65 -16.63 -17.84
C GLU A 333 -4.71 -15.21 -18.43
#